data_aa58d3b4ec12aead2dae73bd8e4e1d14
#
_entry.id   aa58d3b4ec12aead2dae73bd8e4e1d14
#
_cell.length_a   1.000
_cell.length_b   1.000
_cell.length_c   1.000
_cell.angle_alpha   90.00
_cell.angle_beta   90.00
_cell.angle_gamma   90.00
#
_symmetry.space_group_name_H-M   'P 1'
#
loop_
_entity.id
_entity.type
_entity.pdbx_description
1 polymer ?
#
loop_
_entity_poly.entity_id
_entity_poly.type
_entity_poly.pdbx_seq_one_letter_code
_entity_poly.pdbx_strand_id
1 'polypeptide(L)'
;MVDLPDRISDIQLSRRNRLVVYYLSGLFLLILVSTVTYNVALAELEGVDQPIFASFEFIVQTMTTTGYGQDSDIWSHPLMFLFVAGTQISGIALGFFTLRLIIIPLFTGAEVNLDNRLTPKSDHVIVCEYRRDSA
;
A
#
# COMPACT_ATOMS: atom_id res chain seq x y z
N MET A 1 32.40 -12.38 -27.93
CA MET A 1 31.66 -11.12 -27.99
C MET A 1 30.21 -11.52 -27.80
N VAL A 2 29.78 -11.55 -26.52
CA VAL A 2 28.43 -11.98 -26.17
C VAL A 2 27.59 -10.72 -26.14
N ASP A 3 26.70 -10.61 -27.12
CA ASP A 3 25.64 -9.62 -27.15
C ASP A 3 24.82 -9.75 -25.88
N LEU A 4 24.88 -8.73 -25.05
CA LEU A 4 23.92 -8.46 -23.99
C LEU A 4 22.87 -7.49 -24.58
N PRO A 5 21.88 -8.02 -25.28
CA PRO A 5 20.87 -7.16 -25.82
C PRO A 5 19.67 -7.08 -24.87
N ASP A 6 19.23 -5.88 -24.66
CA ASP A 6 17.81 -5.48 -24.69
C ASP A 6 16.82 -6.11 -23.71
N ARG A 7 17.25 -6.82 -22.65
CA ARG A 7 16.30 -7.31 -21.65
C ARG A 7 15.85 -6.25 -20.61
N ILE A 8 16.39 -5.04 -20.70
CA ILE A 8 16.00 -3.97 -19.77
C ILE A 8 14.91 -3.09 -20.34
N SER A 9 14.67 -3.11 -21.66
CA SER A 9 13.65 -2.28 -22.32
C SER A 9 12.24 -2.89 -22.35
N ASP A 10 12.09 -4.18 -22.06
CA ASP A 10 10.81 -4.89 -22.13
C ASP A 10 10.07 -5.04 -20.79
N ILE A 11 10.46 -4.29 -19.76
CA ILE A 11 9.57 -4.06 -18.65
C ILE A 11 8.53 -3.01 -19.08
N GLN A 12 7.72 -3.36 -20.03
CA GLN A 12 6.41 -2.73 -20.18
C GLN A 12 5.63 -3.08 -18.93
N LEU A 13 5.84 -2.26 -17.91
CA LEU A 13 5.04 -2.29 -16.68
C LEU A 13 3.58 -2.25 -17.10
N SER A 14 2.89 -3.38 -16.97
CA SER A 14 1.46 -3.46 -17.17
C SER A 14 0.81 -2.23 -16.51
N ARG A 15 -0.23 -1.67 -17.09
CA ARG A 15 -0.94 -0.49 -16.59
C ARG A 15 -1.17 -0.56 -15.07
N ARG A 16 -1.42 -1.78 -14.55
CA ARG A 16 -1.56 -2.08 -13.13
C ARG A 16 -0.27 -1.87 -12.34
N ASN A 17 0.86 -2.34 -12.86
CA ASN A 17 2.14 -2.19 -12.17
C ASN A 17 2.56 -0.71 -12.08
N ARG A 18 2.25 0.09 -13.08
CA ARG A 18 2.49 1.54 -13.05
C ARG A 18 1.66 2.21 -11.97
N LEU A 19 0.39 1.84 -11.81
CA LEU A 19 -0.48 2.36 -10.74
C LEU A 19 0.06 1.99 -9.35
N VAL A 20 0.51 0.75 -9.17
CA VAL A 20 1.12 0.31 -7.90
C VAL A 20 2.39 1.11 -7.60
N VAL A 21 3.26 1.33 -8.58
CA VAL A 21 4.48 2.12 -8.40
C VAL A 21 4.16 3.56 -8.03
N TYR A 22 3.21 4.20 -8.73
CA TYR A 22 2.79 5.57 -8.39
C TYR A 22 2.16 5.65 -7.00
N TYR A 23 1.37 4.66 -6.63
CA TYR A 23 0.78 4.58 -5.29
C TYR A 23 1.85 4.44 -4.20
N LEU A 24 2.82 3.52 -4.37
CA LEU A 24 3.90 3.33 -3.41
C LEU A 24 4.81 4.56 -3.32
N SER A 25 5.10 5.22 -4.44
CA SER A 25 5.87 6.46 -4.46
C SER A 25 5.13 7.58 -3.73
N GLY A 26 3.83 7.71 -3.95
CA GLY A 26 2.99 8.70 -3.27
C GLY A 26 2.90 8.43 -1.76
N LEU A 27 2.75 7.17 -1.36
CA LEU A 27 2.74 6.75 0.03
C LEU A 27 4.07 7.09 0.72
N PHE A 28 5.19 6.77 0.08
CA PHE A 28 6.52 7.06 0.61
C PHE A 28 6.74 8.57 0.76
N LEU A 29 6.36 9.35 -0.25
CA LEU A 29 6.44 10.81 -0.21
C LEU A 29 5.57 11.39 0.93
N LEU A 30 4.37 10.86 1.11
CA LEU A 30 3.47 11.29 2.19
C LEU A 30 4.09 11.04 3.57
N ILE A 31 4.69 9.86 3.79
CA ILE A 31 5.39 9.53 5.03
C ILE A 31 6.54 10.53 5.28
N LEU A 32 7.36 10.83 4.27
CA LEU A 32 8.46 11.77 4.40
C LEU A 32 7.98 13.18 4.73
N VAL A 33 6.97 13.68 4.01
CA VAL A 33 6.40 15.01 4.26
C VAL A 33 5.80 15.08 5.66
N SER A 34 5.04 14.07 6.07
CA SER A 34 4.45 14.00 7.41
C SER A 34 5.53 13.96 8.51
N THR A 35 6.63 13.23 8.28
CA THR A 35 7.76 13.17 9.21
C THR A 35 8.41 14.53 9.41
N VAL A 36 8.71 15.23 8.33
CA VAL A 36 9.31 16.58 8.40
C VAL A 36 8.35 17.56 9.09
N THR A 37 7.07 17.52 8.71
CA THR A 37 6.04 18.39 9.29
C THR A 37 5.89 18.13 10.79
N TYR A 38 5.86 16.87 11.21
CA TYR A 38 5.78 16.51 12.63
C TYR A 38 7.01 16.99 13.41
N ASN A 39 8.22 16.76 12.88
CA ASN A 39 9.44 17.17 13.53
C ASN A 39 9.52 18.69 13.71
N VAL A 40 9.17 19.46 12.67
CA VAL A 40 9.13 20.93 12.73
C VAL A 40 8.03 21.40 13.70
N ALA A 41 6.84 20.80 13.63
CA ALA A 41 5.73 21.17 14.51
C ALA A 41 6.06 20.90 15.98
N LEU A 42 6.73 19.79 16.29
CA LEU A 42 7.17 19.45 17.63
C LEU A 42 8.17 20.48 18.18
N ALA A 43 9.14 20.89 17.36
CA ALA A 43 10.13 21.91 17.73
C ALA A 43 9.50 23.31 17.92
N GLU A 44 8.61 23.72 17.00
CA GLU A 44 8.04 25.06 17.00
C GLU A 44 6.86 25.25 17.98
N LEU A 45 6.03 24.22 18.16
CA LEU A 45 4.81 24.32 18.99
C LEU A 45 5.02 23.84 20.41
N GLU A 46 5.85 22.82 20.60
CA GLU A 46 6.06 22.19 21.92
C GLU A 46 7.48 22.49 22.47
N GLY A 47 8.36 23.04 21.66
CA GLY A 47 9.74 23.36 22.07
C GLY A 47 10.62 22.14 22.35
N VAL A 48 10.26 20.99 21.77
CA VAL A 48 10.96 19.72 21.96
C VAL A 48 11.75 19.36 20.70
N ASP A 49 13.07 19.30 20.84
CA ASP A 49 13.96 18.86 19.78
C ASP A 49 14.08 17.33 19.78
N GLN A 50 13.61 16.71 18.72
CA GLN A 50 13.64 15.26 18.55
C GLN A 50 14.41 14.89 17.27
N PRO A 51 15.21 13.80 17.30
CA PRO A 51 15.88 13.33 16.09
C PRO A 51 14.85 12.95 15.01
N ILE A 52 15.14 13.30 13.76
CA ILE A 52 14.24 13.06 12.62
C ILE A 52 13.81 11.58 12.49
N PHE A 53 14.70 10.65 12.87
CA PHE A 53 14.40 9.22 12.85
C PHE A 53 13.32 8.81 13.86
N ALA A 54 13.27 9.44 15.03
CA ALA A 54 12.21 9.20 16.00
C ALA A 54 10.87 9.74 15.49
N SER A 55 10.88 10.93 14.87
CA SER A 55 9.70 11.46 14.18
C SER A 55 9.22 10.58 13.03
N PHE A 56 10.14 10.00 12.27
CA PHE A 56 9.83 9.03 11.22
C PHE A 56 9.19 7.77 11.79
N GLU A 57 9.78 7.19 12.83
CA GLU A 57 9.23 6.03 13.53
C GLU A 57 7.82 6.31 14.06
N PHE A 58 7.61 7.46 14.70
CA PHE A 58 6.31 7.87 15.19
C PHE A 58 5.25 7.97 14.07
N ILE A 59 5.58 8.60 12.94
CA ILE A 59 4.66 8.72 11.79
C ILE A 59 4.33 7.35 11.21
N VAL A 60 5.30 6.46 11.03
CA VAL A 60 5.06 5.10 10.55
C VAL A 60 4.14 4.34 11.52
N GLN A 61 4.40 4.39 12.82
CA GLN A 61 3.56 3.75 13.83
C GLN A 61 2.14 4.31 13.84
N THR A 62 2.00 5.63 13.68
CA THR A 62 0.71 6.30 13.63
C THR A 62 -0.09 5.90 12.40
N MET A 63 0.53 5.89 11.22
CA MET A 63 -0.13 5.49 9.97
C MET A 63 -0.47 4.00 9.92
N THR A 64 0.35 3.14 10.55
CA THR A 64 0.08 1.69 10.63
C THR A 64 -0.87 1.33 11.78
N THR A 65 -1.38 2.32 12.51
CA THR A 65 -2.26 2.13 13.67
C THR A 65 -1.65 1.31 14.82
N THR A 66 -0.33 1.15 14.83
CA THR A 66 0.37 0.42 15.90
C THR A 66 0.44 1.24 17.17
N GLY A 67 0.66 2.55 17.05
CA GLY A 67 0.61 3.62 18.06
C GLY A 67 0.98 3.24 19.48
N TYR A 68 2.27 3.30 19.83
CA TYR A 68 2.69 3.08 21.23
C TYR A 68 2.34 4.25 22.17
N GLY A 69 1.87 5.38 21.65
CA GLY A 69 1.44 6.55 22.42
C GLY A 69 2.55 7.25 23.22
N GLN A 70 3.81 7.00 22.88
CA GLN A 70 4.97 7.53 23.62
C GLN A 70 5.03 9.05 23.64
N ASP A 71 4.60 9.70 22.57
CA ASP A 71 4.72 11.16 22.42
C ASP A 71 3.45 11.92 22.84
N SER A 72 2.38 11.22 23.21
CA SER A 72 1.10 11.85 23.57
C SER A 72 1.17 12.76 24.79
N ASP A 73 2.08 12.47 25.72
CA ASP A 73 2.29 13.24 26.94
C ASP A 73 3.04 14.56 26.70
N ILE A 74 3.69 14.69 25.54
CA ILE A 74 4.48 15.87 25.19
C ILE A 74 3.61 16.95 24.55
N TRP A 75 2.45 16.58 23.97
CA TRP A 75 1.62 17.52 23.22
C TRP A 75 0.74 18.36 24.15
N SER A 76 0.92 19.64 24.08
CA SER A 76 0.08 20.64 24.77
C SER A 76 -0.75 21.46 23.78
N HIS A 77 -0.26 21.61 22.55
CA HIS A 77 -0.91 22.47 21.56
C HIS A 77 -2.00 21.72 20.76
N PRO A 78 -3.21 22.32 20.61
CA PRO A 78 -4.34 21.66 19.94
C PRO A 78 -4.07 21.30 18.46
N LEU A 79 -3.18 22.04 17.80
CA LEU A 79 -2.80 21.74 16.41
C LEU A 79 -2.04 20.42 16.27
N MET A 80 -1.27 20.01 17.30
CA MET A 80 -0.58 18.71 17.30
C MET A 80 -1.59 17.58 17.32
N PHE A 81 -2.61 17.65 18.17
CA PHE A 81 -3.68 16.64 18.21
C PHE A 81 -4.42 16.53 16.88
N LEU A 82 -4.72 17.69 16.25
CA LEU A 82 -5.40 17.71 14.96
C LEU A 82 -4.52 17.11 13.84
N PHE A 83 -3.23 17.43 13.83
CA PHE A 83 -2.28 16.88 12.87
C PHE A 83 -2.15 15.36 13.01
N VAL A 84 -1.98 14.86 14.23
CA VAL A 84 -1.84 13.43 14.50
C VAL A 84 -3.12 12.68 14.16
N ALA A 85 -4.30 13.21 14.54
CA ALA A 85 -5.58 12.63 14.17
C ALA A 85 -5.76 12.55 12.64
N GLY A 86 -5.38 13.62 11.90
CA GLY A 86 -5.40 13.64 10.45
C GLY A 86 -4.46 12.60 9.84
N THR A 87 -3.27 12.43 10.41
CA THR A 87 -2.30 11.42 9.99
C THR A 87 -2.83 10.00 10.21
N GLN A 88 -3.48 9.73 11.35
CA GLN A 88 -4.12 8.44 11.62
C GLN A 88 -5.23 8.11 10.63
N ILE A 89 -6.14 9.05 10.37
CA ILE A 89 -7.23 8.87 9.40
C ILE A 89 -6.67 8.61 8.00
N SER A 90 -5.63 9.34 7.61
CA SER A 90 -4.95 9.13 6.33
C SER A 90 -4.31 7.74 6.25
N GLY A 91 -3.68 7.28 7.31
CA GLY A 91 -3.09 5.93 7.40
C GLY A 91 -4.13 4.83 7.22
N ILE A 92 -5.28 4.93 7.91
CA ILE A 92 -6.40 3.99 7.78
C ILE A 92 -6.92 3.96 6.34
N ALA A 93 -7.18 5.12 5.74
CA ALA A 93 -7.66 5.23 4.37
C ALA A 93 -6.67 4.58 3.37
N LEU A 94 -5.38 4.86 3.51
CA LEU A 94 -4.32 4.27 2.69
C LEU A 94 -4.21 2.75 2.88
N GLY A 95 -4.42 2.24 4.10
CA GLY A 95 -4.49 0.82 4.39
C GLY A 95 -5.60 0.13 3.57
N PHE A 96 -6.80 0.69 3.53
CA PHE A 96 -7.89 0.17 2.69
C PHE A 96 -7.57 0.21 1.19
N PHE A 97 -6.92 1.29 0.71
CA PHE A 97 -6.46 1.37 -0.69
C PHE A 97 -5.40 0.31 -1.00
N THR A 98 -4.47 0.05 -0.07
CA THR A 98 -3.45 -1.01 -0.21
C THR A 98 -4.10 -2.38 -0.35
N LEU A 99 -5.09 -2.69 0.50
CA LEU A 99 -5.85 -3.94 0.40
C LEU A 99 -6.48 -4.09 -0.99
N ARG A 100 -7.15 -3.06 -1.48
CA ARG A 100 -7.85 -3.09 -2.77
C ARG A 100 -6.90 -3.18 -3.97
N LEU A 101 -5.79 -2.43 -3.96
CA LEU A 101 -4.89 -2.33 -5.10
C LEU A 101 -3.87 -3.45 -5.18
N ILE A 102 -3.41 -3.96 -4.04
CA ILE A 102 -2.30 -4.90 -3.97
C ILE A 102 -2.78 -6.27 -3.50
N ILE A 103 -3.46 -6.34 -2.37
CA ILE A 103 -3.75 -7.61 -1.70
C ILE A 103 -4.83 -8.39 -2.43
N ILE A 104 -5.98 -7.77 -2.74
CA ILE A 104 -7.07 -8.45 -3.43
C ILE A 104 -6.62 -9.01 -4.80
N PRO A 105 -5.97 -8.25 -5.70
CA PRO A 105 -5.51 -8.78 -6.97
C PRO A 105 -4.41 -9.85 -6.85
N LEU A 106 -3.63 -9.83 -5.76
CA LEU A 106 -2.61 -10.85 -5.51
C LEU A 106 -3.26 -12.22 -5.26
N PHE A 107 -4.32 -12.26 -4.46
CA PHE A 107 -5.04 -13.50 -4.15
C PHE A 107 -5.92 -13.95 -5.31
N THR A 108 -6.68 -13.07 -5.94
CA THR A 108 -7.53 -13.42 -7.09
C THR A 108 -6.72 -13.80 -8.33
N GLY A 109 -5.55 -13.18 -8.55
CA GLY A 109 -4.66 -13.53 -9.65
C GLY A 109 -4.01 -14.90 -9.48
N ALA A 110 -3.82 -15.39 -8.25
CA ALA A 110 -3.30 -16.72 -7.99
C ALA A 110 -4.32 -17.82 -8.33
N GLU A 111 -5.60 -17.62 -8.02
CA GLU A 111 -6.65 -18.57 -8.35
C GLU A 111 -6.83 -18.73 -9.87
N VAL A 112 -6.85 -17.63 -10.62
CA VAL A 112 -6.98 -17.67 -12.09
C VAL A 112 -5.79 -18.37 -12.76
N ASN A 113 -4.58 -18.27 -12.19
CA ASN A 113 -3.42 -18.96 -12.72
C ASN A 113 -3.41 -20.46 -12.40
N LEU A 114 -4.01 -20.88 -11.31
CA LEU A 114 -4.17 -22.31 -10.96
C LEU A 114 -5.17 -22.98 -11.90
N ASP A 115 -6.29 -22.33 -12.17
CA ASP A 115 -7.33 -22.84 -13.06
C ASP A 115 -6.82 -22.96 -14.52
N ASN A 116 -6.00 -21.99 -14.96
CA ASN A 116 -5.41 -22.01 -16.30
C ASN A 116 -4.27 -23.04 -16.47
N ARG A 117 -3.70 -23.57 -15.37
CA ARG A 117 -2.70 -24.65 -15.40
C ARG A 117 -3.32 -26.05 -15.39
N LEU A 118 -4.56 -26.17 -14.97
CA LEU A 118 -5.27 -27.44 -14.86
C LEU A 118 -6.06 -27.80 -16.12
N THR A 119 -6.23 -26.87 -17.05
CA THR A 119 -6.83 -27.14 -18.36
C THR A 119 -5.74 -27.52 -19.35
N PRO A 120 -5.54 -28.80 -19.69
CA PRO A 120 -4.72 -29.16 -20.82
C PRO A 120 -5.35 -28.60 -22.09
N LYS A 121 -4.55 -27.89 -22.87
CA LYS A 121 -4.93 -27.11 -24.05
C LYS A 121 -5.23 -27.98 -25.29
N SER A 122 -5.83 -29.14 -25.07
CA SER A 122 -6.25 -30.07 -26.14
C SER A 122 -7.59 -30.69 -25.75
N ASP A 123 -8.55 -30.46 -26.63
CA ASP A 123 -9.93 -30.93 -26.59
C ASP A 123 -10.87 -30.16 -25.64
N HIS A 124 -11.57 -29.21 -26.25
CA HIS A 124 -12.73 -28.58 -25.61
C HIS A 124 -13.89 -29.58 -25.60
N VAL A 125 -14.11 -30.24 -24.49
CA VAL A 125 -15.38 -30.93 -24.24
C VAL A 125 -16.38 -29.88 -23.81
N ILE A 126 -17.24 -29.47 -24.70
CA ILE A 126 -18.43 -28.68 -24.36
C ILE A 126 -19.38 -29.61 -23.64
N VAL A 127 -19.44 -29.53 -22.31
CA VAL A 127 -20.46 -30.18 -21.54
C VAL A 127 -21.78 -29.39 -21.76
N CYS A 128 -22.56 -29.80 -22.70
CA CYS A 128 -23.93 -29.32 -22.82
C CYS A 128 -24.69 -29.82 -21.59
N GLU A 129 -25.25 -28.89 -20.82
CA GLU A 129 -26.11 -29.19 -19.69
C GLU A 129 -27.33 -30.03 -20.19
N TYR A 130 -27.37 -31.30 -19.80
CA TYR A 130 -28.47 -32.19 -20.12
C TYR A 130 -29.65 -31.85 -19.21
N ARG A 131 -30.52 -30.98 -19.69
CA ARG A 131 -31.80 -30.71 -19.04
C ARG A 131 -32.70 -31.92 -19.27
N ARG A 132 -32.86 -32.72 -18.25
CA ARG A 132 -33.82 -33.83 -18.22
C ARG A 132 -35.19 -33.24 -18.01
N ASP A 133 -35.93 -33.05 -19.11
CA ASP A 133 -37.36 -32.80 -19.02
C ASP A 133 -38.05 -34.11 -18.57
N SER A 134 -38.53 -34.08 -17.35
CA SER A 134 -39.40 -35.13 -16.82
C SER A 134 -40.80 -34.96 -17.41
N ALA A 135 -41.22 -35.94 -18.20
CA ALA A 135 -42.60 -36.13 -18.56
C ALA A 135 -43.42 -36.58 -17.33
#